data_1a7d0e43b4384a504e61cbb93e112719
#
_entry.id   1a7d0e43b4384a504e61cbb93e112719
#
_cell.length_a   1.000
_cell.length_b   1.000
_cell.length_c   1.000
_cell.angle_alpha   90.00
_cell.angle_beta   90.00
_cell.angle_gamma   90.00
#
_symmetry.space_group_name_H-M   'P 1'
#
loop_
_entity.id
_entity.type
_entity.pdbx_description
1 polymer ?
#
loop_
_entity_poly.entity_id
_entity_poly.type
_entity_poly.pdbx_seq_one_letter_code
_entity_poly.pdbx_strand_id
1 'polypeptide(L)'
;RSTNEAFWLRDAANIEKCQALVLVGLKNSACGGYDCGACGYPTCTEFMKKRQLDEKEMGYSGPYCALRMMDVGAALVAAAKTASLLNLDNRIQQRVGAAAKHLGLIDAEVVMGIPVGFYGKSIFFDRAAPKH
;
A
#
# COMPACT_ATOMS: atom_id res chain seq x y z
N ARG A 1 3.38 20.54 -3.60
CA ARG A 1 4.44 20.03 -2.69
C ARG A 1 3.99 20.02 -1.21
N SER A 2 3.40 21.09 -0.68
CA SER A 2 3.03 21.20 0.75
C SER A 2 2.00 20.16 1.25
N THR A 3 1.01 19.81 0.44
CA THR A 3 -0.02 18.83 0.81
C THR A 3 0.53 17.40 0.90
N ASN A 4 1.51 17.06 0.07
CA ASN A 4 2.10 15.71 0.08
C ASN A 4 2.95 15.50 1.34
N GLU A 5 3.74 16.48 1.73
CA GLU A 5 4.56 16.45 2.95
C GLU A 5 3.71 16.28 4.22
N ALA A 6 2.61 17.01 4.34
CA ALA A 6 1.70 16.88 5.49
C ALA A 6 1.14 15.46 5.65
N PHE A 7 0.90 14.75 4.55
CA PHE A 7 0.44 13.37 4.60
C PHE A 7 1.54 12.38 5.01
N TRP A 8 2.79 12.62 4.61
CA TRP A 8 3.92 11.82 5.06
C TRP A 8 4.16 11.99 6.57
N LEU A 9 4.16 13.21 7.07
CA LEU A 9 4.33 13.52 8.50
C LEU A 9 3.21 12.89 9.35
N ARG A 10 1.97 12.96 8.88
CA ARG A 10 0.84 12.31 9.56
C ARG A 10 1.03 10.79 9.64
N ASP A 11 1.41 10.17 8.53
CA ASP A 11 1.56 8.72 8.46
C ASP A 11 2.78 8.26 9.29
N ALA A 12 3.86 9.06 9.35
CA ALA A 12 4.99 8.86 10.25
C ALA A 12 4.55 8.90 11.72
N ALA A 13 3.80 9.93 12.13
CA ALA A 13 3.27 10.05 13.49
C ALA A 13 2.34 8.86 13.88
N ASN A 14 1.64 8.28 12.91
CA ASN A 14 0.85 7.06 13.13
C ASN A 14 1.76 5.84 13.40
N ILE A 15 2.88 5.73 12.67
CA ILE A 15 3.84 4.63 12.86
C ILE A 15 4.54 4.74 14.20
N GLU A 16 4.94 5.94 14.62
CA GLU A 16 5.55 6.17 15.95
C GLU A 16 4.65 5.72 17.11
N LYS A 17 3.34 5.80 16.93
CA LYS A 17 2.34 5.44 17.94
C LYS A 17 1.83 4.01 17.80
N CYS A 18 2.05 3.33 16.69
CA CYS A 18 1.54 1.96 16.51
C CYS A 18 2.31 0.96 17.37
N GLN A 19 1.63 -0.13 17.76
CA GLN A 19 2.23 -1.21 18.54
C GLN A 19 2.90 -2.25 17.65
N ALA A 20 2.40 -2.41 16.43
CA ALA A 20 3.01 -3.26 15.42
C ALA A 20 2.67 -2.75 14.01
N LEU A 21 3.47 -3.15 13.04
CA LEU A 21 3.29 -2.82 11.64
C LEU A 21 3.24 -4.12 10.82
N VAL A 22 2.12 -4.35 10.14
CA VAL A 22 1.99 -5.44 9.17
C VAL A 22 2.32 -4.89 7.80
N LEU A 23 3.27 -5.52 7.10
CA LEU A 23 3.62 -5.19 5.72
C LEU A 23 3.04 -6.27 4.79
N VAL A 24 2.32 -5.83 3.78
CA VAL A 24 1.77 -6.69 2.73
C VAL A 24 2.41 -6.31 1.41
N GLY A 25 3.09 -7.25 0.77
CA GLY A 25 3.84 -7.01 -0.46
C GLY A 25 3.42 -7.93 -1.60
N LEU A 26 3.31 -7.37 -2.80
CA LEU A 26 3.23 -8.11 -4.05
C LEU A 26 4.64 -8.23 -4.63
N LYS A 27 5.21 -9.43 -4.59
CA LYS A 27 6.58 -9.67 -5.05
C LYS A 27 6.71 -9.60 -6.57
N ASN A 28 5.68 -10.02 -7.29
CA ASN A 28 5.67 -10.02 -8.75
C ASN A 28 4.33 -9.53 -9.29
N SER A 29 4.33 -8.34 -9.86
CA SER A 29 3.17 -7.70 -10.49
C SER A 29 3.05 -7.96 -12.00
N ALA A 30 3.89 -8.85 -12.55
CA ALA A 30 3.81 -9.26 -13.96
C ALA A 30 2.47 -9.96 -14.25
N CYS A 31 2.06 -9.92 -15.51
CA CYS A 31 0.82 -10.57 -15.95
C CYS A 31 0.89 -12.11 -15.85
N GLY A 32 -0.29 -12.73 -15.72
CA GLY A 32 -0.43 -14.18 -15.67
C GLY A 32 -0.55 -14.88 -17.02
N GLY A 33 -0.46 -14.15 -18.13
CA GLY A 33 -0.56 -14.71 -19.48
C GLY A 33 -1.99 -14.98 -19.98
N TYR A 34 -3.00 -14.34 -19.36
CA TYR A 34 -4.42 -14.60 -19.67
C TYR A 34 -4.97 -13.74 -20.81
N ASP A 35 -4.24 -12.77 -21.31
CA ASP A 35 -4.66 -11.80 -22.34
C ASP A 35 -6.05 -11.19 -22.10
N CYS A 36 -6.35 -10.92 -20.80
CA CYS A 36 -7.69 -10.52 -20.35
C CYS A 36 -8.05 -9.06 -20.67
N GLY A 37 -7.08 -8.24 -21.12
CA GLY A 37 -7.29 -6.83 -21.45
C GLY A 37 -7.50 -5.90 -20.24
N ALA A 38 -7.60 -6.39 -19.00
CA ALA A 38 -7.94 -5.58 -17.82
C ALA A 38 -6.93 -4.47 -17.49
N CYS A 39 -5.68 -4.60 -17.93
CA CYS A 39 -4.65 -3.57 -17.78
C CYS A 39 -4.63 -2.55 -18.96
N GLY A 40 -5.55 -2.64 -19.92
CA GLY A 40 -5.66 -1.75 -21.06
C GLY A 40 -4.79 -2.14 -22.27
N TYR A 41 -4.11 -3.28 -22.22
CA TYR A 41 -3.33 -3.83 -23.34
C TYR A 41 -4.04 -5.04 -23.94
N PRO A 42 -4.01 -5.22 -25.30
CA PRO A 42 -4.67 -6.33 -25.97
C PRO A 42 -4.13 -7.69 -25.54
N THR A 43 -2.82 -7.77 -25.26
CA THR A 43 -2.15 -9.00 -24.86
C THR A 43 -1.22 -8.76 -23.67
N CYS A 44 -0.98 -9.79 -22.89
CA CYS A 44 0.01 -9.77 -21.82
C CYS A 44 1.43 -9.53 -22.34
N THR A 45 1.73 -9.97 -23.55
CA THR A 45 3.03 -9.72 -24.19
C THR A 45 3.26 -8.24 -24.45
N GLU A 46 2.24 -7.51 -24.94
CA GLU A 46 2.34 -6.07 -25.16
C GLU A 46 2.46 -5.30 -23.86
N PHE A 47 1.68 -5.70 -22.83
CA PHE A 47 1.83 -5.17 -21.49
C PHE A 47 3.27 -5.30 -20.98
N MET A 48 3.88 -6.49 -21.07
CA MET A 48 5.24 -6.75 -20.58
C MET A 48 6.30 -5.91 -21.30
N LYS A 49 6.12 -5.61 -22.60
CA LYS A 49 7.01 -4.71 -23.37
C LYS A 49 6.97 -3.27 -22.87
N LYS A 50 5.86 -2.84 -22.28
CA LYS A 50 5.66 -1.46 -21.78
C LYS A 50 5.93 -1.32 -20.30
N ARG A 51 6.12 -2.42 -19.59
CA ARG A 51 6.40 -2.44 -18.16
C ARG A 51 7.74 -1.78 -17.87
N GLN A 52 7.73 -0.80 -16.97
CA GLN A 52 8.92 -0.10 -16.49
C GLN A 52 9.18 -0.49 -15.05
N LEU A 53 10.44 -0.61 -14.68
CA LEU A 53 10.84 -0.96 -13.31
C LEU A 53 11.41 0.24 -12.54
N ASP A 54 11.42 1.43 -13.16
CA ASP A 54 11.88 2.66 -12.50
C ASP A 54 10.88 3.12 -11.46
N GLU A 55 11.28 3.01 -10.21
CA GLU A 55 10.44 3.38 -9.08
C GLU A 55 10.31 4.90 -8.93
N LYS A 56 9.10 5.36 -8.64
CA LYS A 56 8.81 6.75 -8.29
C LYS A 56 8.73 6.92 -6.78
N GLU A 57 8.80 8.17 -6.31
CA GLU A 57 8.76 8.54 -4.88
C GLU A 57 7.65 7.82 -4.07
N MET A 58 6.52 7.53 -4.70
CA MET A 58 5.40 6.83 -4.05
C MET A 58 5.55 5.29 -4.04
N GLY A 59 6.71 4.76 -4.42
CA GLY A 59 6.99 3.32 -4.40
C GLY A 59 6.39 2.52 -5.55
N TYR A 60 5.97 3.18 -6.63
CA TYR A 60 5.39 2.54 -7.80
C TYR A 60 6.26 2.69 -9.05
N SER A 61 6.29 1.65 -9.86
CA SER A 61 7.06 1.58 -11.10
C SER A 61 6.25 1.14 -12.34
N GLY A 62 4.97 0.91 -12.24
CA GLY A 62 4.03 0.41 -13.26
C GLY A 62 4.42 0.49 -14.75
N PRO A 63 3.56 0.06 -15.64
CA PRO A 63 2.21 -0.45 -15.38
C PRO A 63 2.22 -1.80 -14.64
N TYR A 64 1.15 -2.04 -13.87
CA TYR A 64 0.95 -3.28 -13.14
C TYR A 64 -0.19 -4.08 -13.74
N CYS A 65 -0.13 -5.41 -13.63
CA CYS A 65 -1.26 -6.27 -13.99
C CYS A 65 -2.45 -5.95 -13.08
N ALA A 66 -3.58 -5.60 -13.69
CA ALA A 66 -4.79 -5.22 -12.93
C ALA A 66 -5.30 -6.36 -12.05
N LEU A 67 -5.25 -7.62 -12.51
CA LEU A 67 -5.64 -8.78 -11.71
C LEU A 67 -4.75 -8.92 -10.47
N ARG A 68 -3.43 -8.76 -10.61
CA ARG A 68 -2.51 -8.80 -9.46
C ARG A 68 -2.76 -7.68 -8.46
N MET A 69 -3.13 -6.49 -8.94
CA MET A 69 -3.49 -5.38 -8.05
C MET A 69 -4.81 -5.62 -7.32
N MET A 70 -5.79 -6.28 -7.96
CA MET A 70 -7.01 -6.74 -7.29
C MET A 70 -6.72 -7.77 -6.20
N ASP A 71 -5.82 -8.73 -6.44
CA ASP A 71 -5.39 -9.72 -5.45
C ASP A 71 -4.77 -9.04 -4.22
N VAL A 72 -3.90 -8.05 -4.44
CA VAL A 72 -3.32 -7.24 -3.35
C VAL A 72 -4.40 -6.53 -2.55
N GLY A 73 -5.35 -5.90 -3.24
CA GLY A 73 -6.48 -5.23 -2.59
C GLY A 73 -7.29 -6.20 -1.71
N ALA A 74 -7.58 -7.40 -2.20
CA ALA A 74 -8.28 -8.44 -1.44
C ALA A 74 -7.48 -8.89 -0.21
N ALA A 75 -6.18 -9.12 -0.36
CA ALA A 75 -5.29 -9.49 0.75
C ALA A 75 -5.24 -8.40 1.84
N LEU A 76 -5.13 -7.13 1.43
CA LEU A 76 -5.12 -5.99 2.35
C LEU A 76 -6.42 -5.85 3.13
N VAL A 77 -7.56 -6.00 2.47
CA VAL A 77 -8.87 -5.94 3.13
C VAL A 77 -9.04 -7.12 4.08
N ALA A 78 -8.62 -8.33 3.70
CA ALA A 78 -8.66 -9.50 4.59
C ALA A 78 -7.80 -9.28 5.84
N ALA A 79 -6.59 -8.75 5.70
CA ALA A 79 -5.70 -8.44 6.81
C ALA A 79 -6.30 -7.38 7.76
N ALA A 80 -6.79 -6.26 7.19
CA ALA A 80 -7.41 -5.19 7.96
C ALA A 80 -8.69 -5.66 8.68
N LYS A 81 -9.52 -6.48 8.02
CA LYS A 81 -10.71 -7.08 8.64
C LYS A 81 -10.33 -8.01 9.78
N THR A 82 -9.32 -8.87 9.60
CA THR A 82 -8.85 -9.77 10.65
C THR A 82 -8.37 -8.99 11.87
N ALA A 83 -7.58 -7.94 11.67
CA ALA A 83 -7.16 -7.04 12.75
C ALA A 83 -8.36 -6.44 13.49
N SER A 84 -9.36 -5.96 12.76
CA SER A 84 -10.58 -5.38 13.35
C SER A 84 -11.41 -6.42 14.13
N LEU A 85 -11.49 -7.67 13.66
CA LEU A 85 -12.17 -8.75 14.39
C LEU A 85 -11.46 -9.11 15.70
N LEU A 86 -10.16 -8.85 15.79
CA LEU A 86 -9.34 -8.99 17.01
C LEU A 86 -9.32 -7.72 17.86
N ASN A 87 -10.20 -6.77 17.61
CA ASN A 87 -10.28 -5.45 18.26
C ASN A 87 -8.99 -4.61 18.15
N LEU A 88 -8.20 -4.82 17.09
CA LEU A 88 -7.06 -3.99 16.76
C LEU A 88 -7.50 -2.81 15.88
N ASP A 89 -7.27 -1.60 16.36
CA ASP A 89 -7.33 -0.41 15.51
C ASP A 89 -6.28 -0.52 14.40
N ASN A 90 -6.67 -0.22 13.18
CA ASN A 90 -5.80 -0.40 12.02
C ASN A 90 -6.19 0.55 10.87
N ARG A 91 -5.26 0.75 9.95
CA ARG A 91 -5.51 1.45 8.70
C ARG A 91 -4.51 1.03 7.62
N ILE A 92 -4.99 0.71 6.43
CA ILE A 92 -4.12 0.50 5.26
C ILE A 92 -3.51 1.84 4.85
N GLN A 93 -2.18 1.92 4.81
CA GLN A 93 -1.42 3.13 4.49
C GLN A 93 -0.39 2.85 3.38
N GLN A 94 -0.58 3.50 2.24
CA GLN A 94 0.28 3.34 1.07
C GLN A 94 1.69 3.93 1.31
N ARG A 95 1.81 5.13 1.91
CA ARG A 95 3.11 5.78 2.15
C ARG A 95 3.98 4.99 3.09
N VAL A 96 3.38 4.32 4.07
CA VAL A 96 4.10 3.41 4.99
C VAL A 96 4.69 2.24 4.22
N GLY A 97 3.94 1.67 3.27
CA GLY A 97 4.46 0.64 2.37
C GLY A 97 5.59 1.14 1.49
N ALA A 98 5.46 2.34 0.91
CA ALA A 98 6.51 2.96 0.11
C ALA A 98 7.79 3.20 0.94
N ALA A 99 7.67 3.71 2.15
CA ALA A 99 8.79 3.91 3.06
C ALA A 99 9.46 2.58 3.45
N ALA A 100 8.67 1.55 3.78
CA ALA A 100 9.17 0.22 4.12
C ALA A 100 9.96 -0.42 2.96
N LYS A 101 9.47 -0.26 1.74
CA LYS A 101 10.15 -0.71 0.53
C LYS A 101 11.46 0.04 0.31
N HIS A 102 11.44 1.37 0.42
CA HIS A 102 12.63 2.22 0.28
C HIS A 102 13.71 1.88 1.32
N LEU A 103 13.31 1.52 2.54
CA LEU A 103 14.21 1.08 3.61
C LEU A 103 14.66 -0.39 3.48
N GLY A 104 14.21 -1.10 2.45
CA GLY A 104 14.59 -2.50 2.24
C GLY A 104 14.00 -3.49 3.25
N LEU A 105 12.92 -3.12 3.94
CA LEU A 105 12.30 -3.97 4.96
C LEU A 105 11.52 -5.15 4.36
N ILE A 106 11.17 -5.07 3.09
CA ILE A 106 10.44 -6.10 2.36
C ILE A 106 10.84 -6.09 0.88
N ASP A 107 11.15 -7.24 0.32
CA ASP A 107 11.45 -7.44 -1.10
C ASP A 107 10.14 -7.67 -1.88
N ALA A 108 9.54 -6.59 -2.36
CA ALA A 108 8.31 -6.63 -3.15
C ALA A 108 8.17 -5.40 -4.06
N GLU A 109 7.48 -5.56 -5.19
CA GLU A 109 7.27 -4.48 -6.16
C GLU A 109 6.21 -3.47 -5.69
N VAL A 110 5.17 -3.94 -5.02
CA VAL A 110 4.12 -3.10 -4.42
C VAL A 110 4.03 -3.45 -2.94
N VAL A 111 4.09 -2.46 -2.08
CA VAL A 111 4.03 -2.66 -0.63
C VAL A 111 3.00 -1.70 -0.03
N MET A 112 2.21 -2.22 0.89
CA MET A 112 1.31 -1.45 1.75
C MET A 112 1.62 -1.76 3.21
N GLY A 113 1.52 -0.77 4.08
CA GLY A 113 1.66 -0.93 5.52
C GLY A 113 0.30 -0.86 6.22
N ILE A 114 0.13 -1.66 7.26
CA ILE A 114 -1.06 -1.63 8.13
C ILE A 114 -0.55 -1.48 9.57
N PRO A 115 -0.40 -0.24 10.08
CA PRO A 115 -0.15 -0.04 11.49
C PRO A 115 -1.35 -0.53 12.31
N VAL A 116 -1.06 -1.21 13.41
CA VAL A 116 -2.07 -1.79 14.29
C VAL A 116 -1.77 -1.45 15.75
N GLY A 117 -2.81 -1.43 16.58
CA GLY A 117 -2.67 -1.26 18.03
C GLY A 117 -4.01 -1.26 18.74
N PHE A 118 -3.93 -1.33 20.09
CA PHE A 118 -5.09 -1.21 20.96
C PHE A 118 -5.15 0.20 21.53
N TYR A 119 -6.22 0.94 21.25
CA TYR A 119 -6.40 2.31 21.73
C TYR A 119 -7.85 2.49 22.21
N GLY A 120 -8.08 3.44 23.10
CA GLY A 120 -9.43 3.81 23.50
C GLY A 120 -10.24 4.48 22.39
N LYS A 121 -9.53 4.96 21.35
CA LYS A 121 -10.06 5.58 20.15
C LYS A 121 -9.08 5.33 19.01
N SER A 122 -9.58 4.98 17.81
CA SER A 122 -8.72 4.79 16.65
C SER A 122 -7.98 6.08 16.28
N ILE A 123 -6.67 6.09 16.46
CA ILE A 123 -5.80 7.26 16.21
C ILE A 123 -5.48 7.44 14.71
N PHE A 124 -5.59 6.38 13.91
CA PHE A 124 -5.15 6.37 12.50
C PHE A 124 -6.04 7.22 11.58
N PHE A 125 -7.21 7.63 12.06
CA PHE A 125 -8.15 8.48 11.32
C PHE A 125 -8.26 9.90 11.90
N ASP A 126 -7.50 10.22 12.94
CA ASP A 126 -7.48 11.56 13.51
C ASP A 126 -7.01 12.60 12.49
N ARG A 127 -7.62 13.77 12.53
CA ARG A 127 -7.26 14.94 11.74
C ARG A 127 -7.06 16.12 12.65
N ALA A 128 -6.08 16.97 12.32
CA ALA A 128 -5.96 18.26 12.97
C ALA A 128 -7.27 19.04 12.76
N ALA A 129 -7.73 19.73 13.81
CA ALA A 129 -8.86 20.64 13.67
C ALA A 129 -8.55 21.69 12.58
N PRO A 130 -9.52 22.07 11.75
CA PRO A 130 -9.32 23.15 10.81
C PRO A 130 -8.89 24.40 11.60
N LYS A 131 -7.83 25.06 11.14
CA LYS A 131 -7.47 26.38 11.66
C LYS A 131 -8.54 27.35 11.15
N HIS A 132 -9.36 27.88 12.06
CA HIS A 132 -10.29 28.98 11.78
C HIS A 132 -9.51 30.27 11.60
#